data_b4d472e2baf1ae7a59f36b86d9aa8268
#
_entry.id   b4d472e2baf1ae7a59f36b86d9aa8268
#
_cell.length_a   1.000
_cell.length_b   1.000
_cell.length_c   1.000
_cell.angle_alpha   90.00
_cell.angle_beta   90.00
_cell.angle_gamma   90.00
#
_symmetry.space_group_name_H-M   'P 1'
#
loop_
_entity.id
_entity.type
_entity.pdbx_description
1 polymer ?
#
loop_
_entity_poly.entity_id
_entity_poly.type
_entity_poly.pdbx_seq_one_letter_code
_entity_poly.pdbx_strand_id
1 'polypeptide(L)'
;MELFHASALAAGDQLRIMYENLSKDPNSLANLDQDLPNYAQHVVPIQSLPESWLWCETWCGNSTKPAAKTIDLCNNPLTKEPKLNQATRVIGERWTQLDEFGTKAGLGQVTGAPKTTGGIYN
;
A
#
# COMPACT_ATOMS: atom_id res chain seq x y z
N MET A 1 -21.20 -19.72 -10.31
CA MET A 1 -20.34 -18.66 -10.84
C MET A 1 -21.00 -17.29 -10.91
N GLU A 2 -22.33 -17.22 -10.95
CA GLU A 2 -23.10 -15.96 -11.02
C GLU A 2 -23.18 -15.17 -9.68
N LEU A 3 -23.14 -15.84 -8.54
CA LEU A 3 -23.24 -15.17 -7.22
C LEU A 3 -22.01 -14.28 -6.91
N PHE A 4 -20.83 -14.64 -7.40
CA PHE A 4 -19.63 -13.82 -7.20
C PHE A 4 -19.64 -12.55 -8.05
N HIS A 5 -20.21 -12.60 -9.24
CA HIS A 5 -20.29 -11.43 -10.13
C HIS A 5 -21.29 -10.39 -9.61
N ALA A 6 -22.44 -10.82 -9.13
CA ALA A 6 -23.47 -9.91 -8.59
C ALA A 6 -22.99 -9.20 -7.30
N SER A 7 -22.28 -9.91 -6.41
CA SER A 7 -21.74 -9.31 -5.20
C SER A 7 -20.59 -8.32 -5.46
N ALA A 8 -19.73 -8.60 -6.43
CA ALA A 8 -18.63 -7.70 -6.80
C ALA A 8 -19.14 -6.42 -7.46
N LEU A 9 -20.16 -6.49 -8.31
CA LEU A 9 -20.80 -5.31 -8.91
C LEU A 9 -21.52 -4.47 -7.86
N ALA A 10 -22.28 -5.10 -6.96
CA ALA A 10 -22.96 -4.40 -5.87
C ALA A 10 -21.97 -3.72 -4.92
N ALA A 11 -20.82 -4.36 -4.61
CA ALA A 11 -19.79 -3.78 -3.80
C ALA A 11 -19.13 -2.58 -4.53
N GLY A 12 -18.89 -2.68 -5.82
CA GLY A 12 -18.35 -1.59 -6.64
C GLY A 12 -19.28 -0.38 -6.65
N ASP A 13 -20.58 -0.57 -6.80
CA ASP A 13 -21.57 0.50 -6.74
C ASP A 13 -21.61 1.16 -5.36
N GLN A 14 -21.54 0.39 -4.28
CA GLN A 14 -21.48 0.95 -2.93
C GLN A 14 -20.24 1.79 -2.69
N LEU A 15 -19.08 1.30 -3.12
CA LEU A 15 -17.83 2.06 -3.01
C LEU A 15 -17.88 3.37 -3.82
N ARG A 16 -18.44 3.34 -5.03
CA ARG A 16 -18.63 4.52 -5.86
C ARG A 16 -19.54 5.56 -5.20
N ILE A 17 -20.68 5.13 -4.69
CA ILE A 17 -21.63 6.02 -3.99
C ILE A 17 -20.97 6.63 -2.75
N MET A 18 -20.24 5.84 -1.98
CA MET A 18 -19.50 6.34 -0.81
C MET A 18 -18.44 7.36 -1.21
N TYR A 19 -17.66 7.07 -2.25
CA TYR A 19 -16.68 8.01 -2.77
C TYR A 19 -17.32 9.33 -3.20
N GLU A 20 -18.39 9.28 -3.98
CA GLU A 20 -19.11 10.48 -4.44
C GLU A 20 -19.66 11.32 -3.28
N ASN A 21 -20.04 10.69 -2.18
CA ASN A 21 -20.51 11.40 -1.00
C ASN A 21 -19.38 11.98 -0.15
N LEU A 22 -18.33 11.18 0.12
CA LEU A 22 -17.22 11.60 0.97
C LEU A 22 -16.33 12.63 0.28
N SER A 23 -16.13 12.54 -1.03
CA SER A 23 -15.29 13.47 -1.81
C SER A 23 -15.84 14.90 -1.89
N LYS A 24 -17.08 15.11 -1.43
CA LYS A 24 -17.65 16.48 -1.28
C LYS A 24 -16.95 17.27 -0.18
N ASP A 25 -16.37 16.58 0.82
CA ASP A 25 -15.53 17.17 1.84
C ASP A 25 -14.07 16.81 1.55
N PRO A 26 -13.20 17.78 1.20
CA PRO A 26 -11.80 17.52 0.86
C PRO A 26 -10.99 16.93 2.01
N ASN A 27 -11.49 16.98 3.25
CA ASN A 27 -10.79 16.43 4.42
C ASN A 27 -11.24 15.01 4.79
N SER A 28 -12.26 14.46 4.12
CA SER A 28 -12.84 13.17 4.51
C SER A 28 -12.04 11.96 4.02
N LEU A 29 -11.26 12.11 2.95
CA LEU A 29 -10.47 11.04 2.31
C LEU A 29 -9.03 11.53 2.10
N ALA A 30 -8.21 11.47 3.14
CA ALA A 30 -6.80 11.86 3.06
C ALA A 30 -5.94 10.82 2.31
N ASN A 31 -6.24 9.53 2.51
CA ASN A 31 -5.59 8.40 1.86
C ASN A 31 -6.66 7.52 1.23
N LEU A 32 -7.07 7.86 0.02
CA LEU A 32 -8.23 7.28 -0.67
C LEU A 32 -8.22 5.75 -0.71
N ASP A 33 -7.08 5.14 -0.97
CA ASP A 33 -6.87 3.68 -1.06
C ASP A 33 -7.06 2.96 0.28
N GLN A 34 -6.88 3.67 1.39
CA GLN A 34 -7.05 3.14 2.75
C GLN A 34 -8.38 3.60 3.37
N ASP A 35 -8.71 4.88 3.24
CA ASP A 35 -9.86 5.47 3.92
C ASP A 35 -11.18 4.98 3.34
N LEU A 36 -11.29 4.89 2.01
CA LEU A 36 -12.53 4.46 1.38
C LEU A 36 -12.92 3.02 1.74
N PRO A 37 -12.03 2.01 1.72
CA PRO A 37 -12.33 0.67 2.24
C PRO A 37 -12.70 0.67 3.71
N ASN A 38 -12.00 1.46 4.54
CA ASN A 38 -12.31 1.57 5.96
C ASN A 38 -13.72 2.11 6.21
N TYR A 39 -14.17 3.10 5.48
CA TYR A 39 -15.56 3.57 5.55
C TYR A 39 -16.54 2.52 5.05
N ALA A 40 -16.19 1.79 4.00
CA ALA A 40 -17.09 0.82 3.38
C ALA A 40 -17.25 -0.48 4.20
N GLN A 41 -16.35 -0.80 5.13
CA GLN A 41 -16.35 -2.08 5.87
C GLN A 41 -17.66 -2.40 6.60
N HIS A 42 -18.48 -1.40 6.91
CA HIS A 42 -19.76 -1.58 7.58
C HIS A 42 -20.91 -2.01 6.64
N VAL A 43 -20.73 -1.82 5.34
CA VAL A 43 -21.71 -2.15 4.30
C VAL A 43 -21.21 -3.18 3.30
N VAL A 44 -19.89 -3.17 3.05
CA VAL A 44 -19.21 -4.13 2.19
C VAL A 44 -18.33 -5.02 3.10
N PRO A 45 -18.66 -6.30 3.28
CA PRO A 45 -17.88 -7.19 4.12
C PRO A 45 -16.44 -7.30 3.60
N ILE A 46 -15.48 -7.02 4.49
CA ILE A 46 -14.04 -7.17 4.23
C ILE A 46 -13.55 -8.38 5.01
N GLN A 47 -12.96 -9.33 4.32
CA GLN A 47 -12.32 -10.48 4.95
C GLN A 47 -10.86 -10.17 5.24
N SER A 48 -10.46 -10.31 6.50
CA SER A 48 -9.06 -10.18 6.90
C SER A 48 -8.23 -11.35 6.37
N LEU A 49 -7.07 -11.04 5.83
CA LEU A 49 -6.06 -12.04 5.48
C LEU A 49 -5.29 -12.47 6.74
N PRO A 50 -4.72 -13.68 6.76
CA PRO A 50 -3.78 -14.06 7.80
C PRO A 50 -2.61 -13.08 7.90
N GLU A 51 -2.09 -12.85 9.12
CA GLU A 51 -0.98 -11.91 9.38
C GLU A 51 0.27 -12.19 8.55
N SER A 52 0.48 -13.46 8.16
CA SER A 52 1.60 -13.83 7.28
C SER A 52 1.56 -13.18 5.89
N TRP A 53 0.43 -12.62 5.47
CA TRP A 53 0.34 -11.92 4.19
C TRP A 53 0.90 -10.52 4.20
N LEU A 54 1.06 -9.93 5.38
CA LEU A 54 1.63 -8.59 5.50
C LEU A 54 2.53 -8.52 6.73
N TRP A 55 3.79 -8.18 6.51
CA TRP A 55 4.71 -7.82 7.59
C TRP A 55 5.19 -6.38 7.39
N CYS A 56 5.14 -5.62 8.46
CA CYS A 56 5.63 -4.25 8.50
C CYS A 56 6.44 -4.05 9.79
N GLU A 57 7.66 -3.54 9.67
CA GLU A 57 8.57 -3.34 10.80
C GLU A 57 7.98 -2.48 11.92
N THR A 58 7.13 -1.51 11.57
CA THR A 58 6.53 -0.58 12.55
C THR A 58 5.51 -1.27 13.46
N TRP A 59 4.80 -2.28 12.96
CA TRP A 59 3.66 -2.88 13.66
C TRP A 59 3.82 -4.36 13.97
N CYS A 60 4.76 -5.04 13.32
CA CYS A 60 4.96 -6.48 13.46
C CYS A 60 6.27 -6.79 14.20
N GLY A 61 6.25 -7.85 14.99
CA GLY A 61 7.46 -8.34 15.64
C GLY A 61 8.42 -9.04 14.69
N ASN A 62 9.71 -8.98 14.96
CA ASN A 62 10.74 -9.65 14.14
C ASN A 62 10.57 -11.18 14.09
N SER A 63 9.96 -11.79 15.10
CA SER A 63 9.69 -13.22 15.16
C SER A 63 8.73 -13.71 14.06
N THR A 64 7.83 -12.85 13.57
CA THR A 64 6.86 -13.20 12.52
C THR A 64 7.39 -12.97 11.12
N LYS A 65 8.49 -12.21 10.97
CA LYS A 65 9.10 -11.88 9.68
C LYS A 65 9.46 -13.10 8.81
N PRO A 66 10.04 -14.21 9.34
CA PRO A 66 10.39 -15.37 8.52
C PRO A 66 9.19 -16.05 7.84
N ALA A 67 7.99 -15.92 8.42
CA ALA A 67 6.75 -16.46 7.87
C ALA A 67 6.04 -15.50 6.90
N ALA A 68 6.55 -14.28 6.73
CA ALA A 68 5.94 -13.26 5.93
C ALA A 68 5.98 -13.60 4.44
N LYS A 69 4.83 -13.49 3.77
CA LYS A 69 4.70 -13.63 2.32
C LYS A 69 4.96 -12.32 1.59
N THR A 70 4.65 -11.20 2.23
CA THR A 70 4.92 -9.85 1.73
C THR A 70 5.49 -8.98 2.85
N ILE A 71 6.30 -8.01 2.46
CA ILE A 71 6.86 -7.01 3.36
C ILE A 71 6.43 -5.62 2.88
N ASP A 72 5.77 -4.89 3.74
CA ASP A 72 5.44 -3.49 3.51
C ASP A 72 6.49 -2.59 4.17
N LEU A 73 7.11 -1.74 3.38
CA LEU A 73 8.05 -0.73 3.86
C LEU A 73 7.29 0.54 4.24
N CYS A 74 6.40 0.42 5.23
CA CYS A 74 5.64 1.57 5.72
C CYS A 74 6.57 2.63 6.33
N ASN A 75 6.14 3.89 6.24
CA ASN A 75 6.88 4.98 6.85
C ASN A 75 6.81 4.87 8.38
N ASN A 76 7.97 4.90 9.02
CA ASN A 76 8.03 5.09 10.47
C ASN A 76 8.17 6.60 10.74
N PRO A 77 7.16 7.25 11.31
CA PRO A 77 7.19 8.70 11.57
C PRO A 77 8.29 9.12 12.55
N LEU A 78 8.76 8.17 13.39
CA LEU A 78 9.81 8.43 14.37
C LEU A 78 11.20 8.49 13.76
N THR A 79 11.48 7.64 12.76
CA THR A 79 12.82 7.53 12.17
C THR A 79 12.97 8.33 10.89
N LYS A 80 11.89 8.47 10.11
CA LYS A 80 11.88 9.11 8.77
C LYS A 80 12.98 8.56 7.84
N GLU A 81 13.31 7.28 8.01
CA GLU A 81 14.34 6.60 7.23
C GLU A 81 14.00 6.59 5.74
N PRO A 82 14.95 6.92 4.84
CA PRO A 82 14.73 6.80 3.40
C PRO A 82 14.36 5.36 3.00
N LYS A 83 13.38 5.22 2.10
CA LYS A 83 12.84 3.91 1.67
C LYS A 83 13.91 2.94 1.16
N LEU A 84 14.90 3.42 0.42
CA LEU A 84 15.98 2.57 -0.10
C LEU A 84 16.85 2.00 1.04
N ASN A 85 17.14 2.80 2.05
CA ASN A 85 17.90 2.34 3.22
C ASN A 85 17.10 1.32 4.02
N GLN A 86 15.82 1.59 4.23
CA GLN A 86 14.90 0.66 4.89
C GLN A 86 14.80 -0.66 4.11
N ALA A 87 14.66 -0.62 2.78
CA ALA A 87 14.59 -1.80 1.94
C ALA A 87 15.86 -2.65 2.06
N THR A 88 17.03 -2.03 1.97
CA THR A 88 18.33 -2.71 2.09
C THR A 88 18.48 -3.35 3.48
N ARG A 89 18.09 -2.67 4.54
CA ARG A 89 18.20 -3.16 5.92
C ARG A 89 17.17 -4.25 6.23
N VAL A 90 15.93 -4.08 5.80
CA VAL A 90 14.81 -4.97 6.16
C VAL A 90 14.80 -6.22 5.27
N ILE A 91 15.02 -6.07 3.98
CA ILE A 91 14.96 -7.15 2.99
C ILE A 91 16.35 -7.76 2.74
N GLY A 92 17.41 -6.95 2.85
CA GLY A 92 18.79 -7.39 2.71
C GLY A 92 19.21 -7.71 1.28
N GLU A 93 20.06 -8.72 1.11
CA GLU A 93 20.68 -9.09 -0.18
C GLU A 93 19.68 -9.30 -1.31
N ARG A 94 18.51 -9.85 -1.00
CA ARG A 94 17.49 -10.07 -2.03
C ARG A 94 17.00 -8.78 -2.66
N TRP A 95 16.89 -7.71 -1.88
CA TRP A 95 16.56 -6.38 -2.41
C TRP A 95 17.65 -5.90 -3.37
N THR A 96 18.92 -5.98 -2.94
CA THR A 96 20.06 -5.53 -3.74
C THR A 96 20.13 -6.30 -5.07
N GLN A 97 19.95 -7.62 -5.06
CA GLN A 97 19.91 -8.44 -6.26
C GLN A 97 18.80 -8.05 -7.23
N LEU A 98 17.59 -7.78 -6.72
CA LEU A 98 16.44 -7.36 -7.53
C LEU A 98 16.63 -5.95 -8.10
N ASP A 99 17.20 -5.05 -7.32
CA ASP A 99 17.48 -3.67 -7.74
C ASP A 99 18.55 -3.64 -8.84
N GLU A 100 19.63 -4.41 -8.70
CA GLU A 100 20.65 -4.59 -9.74
C GLU A 100 20.06 -5.22 -11.01
N PHE A 101 19.20 -6.24 -10.85
CA PHE A 101 18.54 -6.85 -11.99
C PHE A 101 17.64 -5.85 -12.72
N GLY A 102 16.83 -5.07 -12.00
CA GLY A 102 15.98 -4.03 -12.56
C GLY A 102 16.79 -2.97 -13.30
N THR A 103 17.91 -2.54 -12.73
CA THR A 103 18.82 -1.58 -13.34
C THR A 103 19.46 -2.11 -14.63
N LYS A 104 19.98 -3.35 -14.61
CA LYS A 104 20.56 -4.02 -15.80
C LYS A 104 19.53 -4.25 -16.89
N ALA A 105 18.27 -4.55 -16.53
CA ALA A 105 17.17 -4.74 -17.48
C ALA A 105 16.60 -3.41 -18.02
N GLY A 106 17.11 -2.27 -17.60
CA GLY A 106 16.62 -0.94 -18.02
C GLY A 106 15.27 -0.55 -17.42
N LEU A 107 14.75 -1.32 -16.47
CA LEU A 107 13.45 -1.07 -15.83
C LEU A 107 13.48 0.12 -14.86
N GLY A 108 14.66 0.56 -14.44
CA GLY A 108 14.85 1.69 -13.53
C GLY A 108 15.11 3.04 -14.21
N GLN A 109 15.28 3.08 -15.52
CA GLN A 109 15.50 4.32 -16.26
C GLN A 109 14.18 4.86 -16.83
N VAL A 110 13.35 5.43 -15.98
CA VAL A 110 12.36 6.41 -16.45
C VAL A 110 13.11 7.72 -16.68
N THR A 111 13.78 7.81 -17.83
CA THR A 111 14.33 9.07 -18.31
C THR A 111 13.18 10.02 -18.58
N GLY A 112 13.00 11.02 -17.72
CA GLY A 112 12.12 12.15 -18.01
C GLY A 112 10.93 12.36 -17.10
N ALA A 113 10.96 11.94 -15.84
CA ALA A 113 10.02 12.51 -14.87
C ALA A 113 10.47 13.96 -14.56
N PRO A 114 9.64 14.99 -14.79
CA PRO A 114 9.97 16.33 -14.37
C PRO A 114 10.14 16.32 -12.85
N LYS A 115 11.21 16.94 -12.34
CA LYS A 115 11.40 17.20 -10.92
C LYS A 115 10.21 18.06 -10.47
N THR A 116 9.20 17.45 -9.90
CA THR A 116 8.17 18.18 -9.18
C THR A 116 8.80 18.71 -7.90
N THR A 117 9.23 19.95 -7.98
CA THR A 117 9.55 20.77 -6.82
C THR A 117 8.26 20.95 -6.01
N GLY A 118 8.29 20.46 -4.76
CA GLY A 118 7.44 20.95 -3.69
C GLY A 118 5.97 20.59 -3.77
N GLY A 119 5.62 19.44 -3.23
CA GLY A 119 4.29 19.18 -2.70
C GLY A 119 4.40 19.05 -1.19
N ILE A 120 3.89 20.03 -0.50
CA ILE A 120 3.81 20.18 0.95
C ILE A 120 2.84 19.11 1.45
N TYR A 121 3.35 18.12 2.17
CA TYR A 121 2.55 17.32 3.10
C TYR A 121 3.03 17.65 4.50
N ASN A 122 2.29 18.54 5.15
CA ASN A 122 2.33 18.71 6.60
C ASN A 122 1.63 17.55 7.29
#